data_dd515155b0030478d9849a9f7a0c7cfd
#
_entry.id   dd515155b0030478d9849a9f7a0c7cfd
#
_cell.length_a   1.000
_cell.length_b   1.000
_cell.length_c   1.000
_cell.angle_alpha   90.00
_cell.angle_beta   90.00
_cell.angle_gamma   90.00
#
_symmetry.space_group_name_H-M   'P 1'
#
loop_
_entity.id
_entity.type
_entity.pdbx_description
1 polymer ?
#
loop_
_entity_poly.entity_id
_entity_poly.type
_entity_poly.pdbx_seq_one_letter_code
_entity_poly.pdbx_strand_id
1 'polypeptide(L)'
;GSILNIPFGVGQPREVWIRFINRIQQRSLDELGIPCIYGVDQIHGASYTQGATLFPQGINMGASFNRGLMRRCSEISAYETRACAIPWTFAPVMDLGRDPRWPRMWESYGEDTYVNSQMAVASVLGFQGEDPNRVDDRHVAACIKHFMAYGVPVSGKDRTPSSVTRNVLR
;
A
#
# COMPACT_ATOMS: atom_id res chain seq x y z
N GLY A 1 18.88 6.22 -3.74
CA GLY A 1 17.71 6.23 -4.63
C GLY A 1 16.65 5.23 -4.22
N SER A 2 15.55 5.22 -4.96
CA SER A 2 14.45 4.29 -4.73
C SER A 2 14.00 3.65 -6.04
N ILE A 3 13.46 2.43 -5.93
CA ILE A 3 12.88 1.69 -7.06
C ILE A 3 11.47 1.27 -6.65
N LEU A 4 10.55 1.32 -7.60
CA LEU A 4 9.16 0.97 -7.35
C LEU A 4 8.68 -0.18 -8.24
N ASN A 5 7.73 -0.91 -7.67
CA ASN A 5 6.92 -1.94 -8.30
C ASN A 5 7.68 -3.19 -8.78
N ILE A 6 7.03 -3.98 -9.63
CA ILE A 6 7.56 -5.29 -10.02
C ILE A 6 8.23 -5.24 -11.39
N PRO A 7 9.41 -5.83 -11.54
CA PRO A 7 10.06 -5.96 -12.84
C PRO A 7 9.55 -7.20 -13.61
N PHE A 8 8.69 -8.00 -12.98
CA PHE A 8 8.19 -9.27 -13.50
C PHE A 8 6.76 -9.12 -14.02
N GLY A 9 6.42 -9.88 -15.04
CA GLY A 9 5.04 -9.88 -15.57
C GLY A 9 4.01 -10.58 -14.67
N VAL A 10 4.48 -11.37 -13.68
CA VAL A 10 3.65 -12.14 -12.74
C VAL A 10 4.30 -12.18 -11.36
N GLY A 11 3.51 -12.49 -10.32
CA GLY A 11 4.02 -12.68 -8.97
C GLY A 11 5.10 -13.76 -8.92
N GLN A 12 6.11 -13.56 -8.08
CA GLN A 12 7.27 -14.43 -7.96
C GLN A 12 7.34 -15.13 -6.60
N PRO A 13 7.99 -16.30 -6.52
CA PRO A 13 8.33 -16.92 -5.24
C PRO A 13 9.21 -16.00 -4.38
N ARG A 14 9.09 -16.13 -3.07
CA ARG A 14 9.88 -15.38 -2.09
C ARG A 14 11.38 -15.39 -2.39
N GLU A 15 11.92 -16.54 -2.72
CA GLU A 15 13.36 -16.73 -2.98
C GLU A 15 13.84 -15.95 -4.21
N VAL A 16 12.96 -15.77 -5.21
CA VAL A 16 13.26 -14.94 -6.40
C VAL A 16 13.31 -13.47 -5.98
N TRP A 17 12.35 -13.02 -5.17
CA TRP A 17 12.35 -11.66 -4.62
C TRP A 17 13.62 -11.38 -3.81
N ILE A 18 13.97 -12.24 -2.86
CA ILE A 18 15.15 -12.07 -2.02
C ILE A 18 16.42 -11.93 -2.88
N ARG A 19 16.63 -12.82 -3.85
CA ARG A 19 17.80 -12.73 -4.74
C ARG A 19 17.81 -11.43 -5.54
N PHE A 20 16.65 -11.02 -6.04
CA PHE A 20 16.52 -9.80 -6.84
C PHE A 20 16.81 -8.55 -6.00
N ILE A 21 16.20 -8.43 -4.83
CA ILE A 21 16.41 -7.29 -3.92
C ILE A 21 17.85 -7.23 -3.43
N ASN A 22 18.44 -8.37 -3.02
CA ASN A 22 19.83 -8.41 -2.58
C ASN A 22 20.81 -7.96 -3.67
N ARG A 23 20.56 -8.35 -4.92
CA ARG A 23 21.38 -7.89 -6.05
C ARG A 23 21.29 -6.38 -6.27
N ILE A 24 20.12 -5.80 -6.14
CA ILE A 24 19.92 -4.34 -6.21
C ILE A 24 20.66 -3.65 -5.06
N GLN A 25 20.50 -4.15 -3.83
CA GLN A 25 21.15 -3.59 -2.65
C GLN A 25 22.67 -3.64 -2.79
N GLN A 26 23.22 -4.80 -3.18
CA GLN A 26 24.66 -4.94 -3.37
C GLN A 26 25.19 -3.91 -4.38
N ARG A 27 24.53 -3.81 -5.55
CA ARG A 27 24.92 -2.85 -6.56
C ARG A 27 24.82 -1.39 -6.09
N SER A 28 23.78 -1.05 -5.35
CA SER A 28 23.61 0.31 -4.79
C SER A 28 24.72 0.64 -3.78
N LEU A 29 25.07 -0.32 -2.95
CA LEU A 29 26.18 -0.15 -1.97
C LEU A 29 27.54 -0.04 -2.66
N ASP A 30 27.81 -0.89 -3.65
CA ASP A 30 29.09 -0.88 -4.36
C ASP A 30 29.31 0.39 -5.17
N GLU A 31 28.27 0.93 -5.80
CA GLU A 31 28.37 2.09 -6.68
C GLU A 31 28.14 3.42 -5.98
N LEU A 32 27.27 3.46 -4.97
CA LEU A 32 26.79 4.70 -4.34
C LEU A 32 27.11 4.80 -2.84
N GLY A 33 27.49 3.70 -2.20
CA GLY A 33 27.72 3.65 -0.75
C GLY A 33 26.45 3.74 0.11
N ILE A 34 25.27 3.78 -0.50
CA ILE A 34 23.97 3.87 0.19
C ILE A 34 23.01 2.84 -0.32
N PRO A 35 22.19 2.22 0.57
CA PRO A 35 21.19 1.23 0.15
C PRO A 35 20.07 1.87 -0.67
N CYS A 36 19.45 1.06 -1.54
CA CYS A 36 18.27 1.43 -2.29
C CYS A 36 16.99 1.14 -1.48
N ILE A 37 16.03 2.06 -1.49
CA ILE A 37 14.70 1.81 -0.95
C ILE A 37 13.84 1.19 -2.05
N TYR A 38 13.34 -0.03 -1.82
CA TYR A 38 12.48 -0.74 -2.76
C TYR A 38 11.06 -0.83 -2.25
N GLY A 39 10.08 -0.42 -3.06
CA GLY A 39 8.67 -0.43 -2.68
C GLY A 39 7.77 -1.10 -3.73
N VAL A 40 6.66 -1.66 -3.27
CA VAL A 40 5.66 -2.33 -4.11
C VAL A 40 4.22 -1.99 -3.73
N ASP A 41 3.28 -2.15 -4.66
CA ASP A 41 1.84 -1.97 -4.44
C ASP A 41 1.20 -3.21 -3.78
N GLN A 42 1.40 -3.40 -2.49
CA GLN A 42 0.78 -4.49 -1.71
C GLN A 42 -0.47 -3.96 -0.97
N ILE A 43 -1.53 -3.65 -1.71
CA ILE A 43 -2.70 -2.95 -1.15
C ILE A 43 -3.76 -3.86 -0.52
N HIS A 44 -3.80 -5.15 -0.88
CA HIS A 44 -4.71 -6.14 -0.31
C HIS A 44 -4.06 -7.52 -0.10
N GLY A 45 -2.90 -7.51 0.49
CA GLY A 45 -2.01 -8.66 0.68
C GLY A 45 -0.73 -8.53 -0.12
N ALA A 46 0.21 -9.44 0.07
CA ALA A 46 1.47 -9.46 -0.66
C ALA A 46 1.28 -10.04 -2.09
N SER A 47 0.42 -9.38 -2.87
CA SER A 47 -0.14 -9.86 -4.14
C SER A 47 0.88 -10.16 -5.24
N TYR A 48 2.09 -9.63 -5.12
CA TYR A 48 3.20 -9.92 -6.05
C TYR A 48 4.09 -11.08 -5.62
N THR A 49 3.71 -11.75 -4.53
CA THR A 49 4.44 -12.92 -4.00
C THR A 49 3.58 -14.17 -4.17
N GLN A 50 4.13 -15.19 -4.81
CA GLN A 50 3.45 -16.48 -4.95
C GLN A 50 3.29 -17.16 -3.59
N GLY A 51 2.07 -17.67 -3.35
CA GLY A 51 1.73 -18.34 -2.11
C GLY A 51 1.43 -17.41 -0.93
N ALA A 52 1.51 -16.09 -1.12
CA ALA A 52 1.11 -15.12 -0.12
C ALA A 52 -0.41 -15.01 0.02
N THR A 53 -0.84 -14.51 1.16
CA THR A 53 -2.27 -14.33 1.46
C THR A 53 -2.84 -13.14 0.69
N LEU A 54 -3.93 -13.38 -0.03
CA LEU A 54 -4.74 -12.30 -0.61
C LEU A 54 -5.93 -11.99 0.29
N PHE A 55 -6.12 -10.72 0.54
CA PHE A 55 -7.25 -10.21 1.31
C PHE A 55 -8.30 -9.57 0.40
N PRO A 56 -9.52 -9.36 0.89
CA PRO A 56 -10.53 -8.58 0.17
C PRO A 56 -10.01 -7.17 -0.14
N GLN A 57 -10.53 -6.58 -1.20
CA GLN A 57 -10.21 -5.21 -1.58
C GLN A 57 -10.65 -4.20 -0.52
N GLY A 58 -10.07 -2.99 -0.55
CA GLY A 58 -10.30 -1.94 0.43
C GLY A 58 -11.77 -1.65 0.72
N ILE A 59 -12.62 -1.62 -0.32
CA ILE A 59 -14.06 -1.36 -0.16
C ILE A 59 -14.76 -2.44 0.70
N ASN A 60 -14.38 -3.70 0.55
CA ASN A 60 -14.93 -4.79 1.36
C ASN A 60 -14.39 -4.76 2.79
N MET A 61 -13.11 -4.38 2.94
CA MET A 61 -12.54 -4.19 4.28
C MET A 61 -13.22 -3.03 5.00
N GLY A 62 -13.49 -1.91 4.32
CA GLY A 62 -14.25 -0.79 4.85
C GLY A 62 -15.68 -1.19 5.26
N ALA A 63 -16.38 -1.96 4.41
CA ALA A 63 -17.72 -2.45 4.68
C ALA A 63 -17.82 -3.38 5.90
N SER A 64 -16.71 -3.96 6.35
CA SER A 64 -16.67 -4.76 7.58
C SER A 64 -16.80 -3.92 8.86
N PHE A 65 -16.49 -2.61 8.81
CA PHE A 65 -16.38 -1.71 9.96
C PHE A 65 -15.47 -2.24 11.07
N ASN A 66 -14.57 -3.19 10.75
CA ASN A 66 -13.74 -3.90 11.72
C ASN A 66 -12.27 -3.49 11.63
N ARG A 67 -11.87 -2.51 12.45
CA ARG A 67 -10.49 -2.01 12.53
C ARG A 67 -9.49 -3.08 12.95
N GLY A 68 -9.89 -3.98 13.86
CA GLY A 68 -9.03 -5.08 14.31
C GLY A 68 -8.70 -6.04 13.18
N LEU A 69 -9.69 -6.37 12.36
CA LEU A 69 -9.51 -7.20 11.16
C LEU A 69 -8.60 -6.49 10.15
N MET A 70 -8.84 -5.20 9.87
CA MET A 70 -8.00 -4.41 8.96
C MET A 70 -6.53 -4.40 9.42
N ARG A 71 -6.28 -4.13 10.70
CA ARG A 71 -4.95 -4.16 11.27
C ARG A 71 -4.29 -5.53 11.07
N ARG A 72 -5.01 -6.61 11.40
CA ARG A 72 -4.48 -7.97 11.27
C ARG A 72 -4.15 -8.35 9.83
N CYS A 73 -4.97 -7.96 8.87
CA CYS A 73 -4.69 -8.17 7.45
C CYS A 73 -3.41 -7.42 7.02
N SER A 74 -3.23 -6.19 7.48
CA SER A 74 -2.03 -5.40 7.19
C SER A 74 -0.76 -5.96 7.87
N GLU A 75 -0.86 -6.49 9.09
CA GLU A 75 0.24 -7.19 9.77
C GLU A 75 0.72 -8.42 8.98
N ILE A 76 -0.21 -9.23 8.49
CA ILE A 76 0.12 -10.41 7.67
C ILE A 76 0.74 -9.96 6.35
N SER A 77 0.15 -8.97 5.68
CA SER A 77 0.69 -8.42 4.43
C SER A 77 2.10 -7.84 4.62
N ALA A 78 2.33 -7.14 5.74
CA ALA A 78 3.64 -6.60 6.09
C ALA A 78 4.67 -7.71 6.26
N TYR A 79 4.34 -8.72 7.05
CA TYR A 79 5.20 -9.86 7.30
C TYR A 79 5.59 -10.60 6.01
N GLU A 80 4.62 -10.90 5.15
CA GLU A 80 4.85 -11.59 3.89
C GLU A 80 5.66 -10.74 2.90
N THR A 81 5.41 -9.42 2.86
CA THR A 81 6.18 -8.46 2.05
C THR A 81 7.62 -8.36 2.57
N ARG A 82 7.80 -8.24 3.88
CA ARG A 82 9.11 -8.16 4.50
C ARG A 82 9.92 -9.43 4.33
N ALA A 83 9.26 -10.60 4.35
CA ALA A 83 9.87 -11.89 4.06
C ALA A 83 10.49 -11.98 2.65
N CYS A 84 10.05 -11.13 1.73
CA CYS A 84 10.62 -10.96 0.39
C CYS A 84 11.77 -9.95 0.32
N ALA A 85 12.29 -9.48 1.48
CA ALA A 85 13.29 -8.42 1.60
C ALA A 85 12.81 -7.03 1.10
N ILE A 86 11.51 -6.83 0.97
CA ILE A 86 10.91 -5.56 0.52
C ILE A 86 10.55 -4.72 1.77
N PRO A 87 11.13 -3.51 1.93
CA PRO A 87 10.95 -2.72 3.14
C PRO A 87 9.79 -1.73 3.09
N TRP A 88 9.10 -1.56 1.96
CA TRP A 88 8.16 -0.47 1.71
C TRP A 88 6.95 -0.94 0.90
N THR A 89 5.75 -0.51 1.31
CA THR A 89 4.52 -0.73 0.56
C THR A 89 3.81 0.60 0.24
N PHE A 90 3.18 0.68 -0.93
CA PHE A 90 2.38 1.84 -1.34
C PHE A 90 0.92 1.65 -0.91
N ALA A 91 0.71 1.51 0.37
CA ALA A 91 -0.58 1.34 1.05
C ALA A 91 -0.56 2.05 2.41
N PRO A 92 -1.71 2.45 2.96
CA PRO A 92 -3.08 2.26 2.46
C PRO A 92 -3.52 3.27 1.39
N VAL A 93 -4.57 2.89 0.62
CA VAL A 93 -5.26 3.81 -0.29
C VAL A 93 -6.35 4.55 0.48
N MET A 94 -6.23 5.88 0.55
CA MET A 94 -7.13 6.74 1.33
C MET A 94 -8.02 7.64 0.47
N ASP A 95 -8.07 7.38 -0.81
CA ASP A 95 -9.01 8.07 -1.69
C ASP A 95 -10.45 7.75 -1.28
N LEU A 96 -11.33 8.75 -1.32
CA LEU A 96 -12.74 8.54 -1.01
C LEU A 96 -13.47 7.99 -2.23
N GLY A 97 -14.09 6.83 -2.09
CA GLY A 97 -14.87 6.17 -3.14
C GLY A 97 -16.26 6.78 -3.29
N ARG A 98 -16.35 8.04 -3.72
CA ARG A 98 -17.63 8.75 -3.87
C ARG A 98 -18.21 8.69 -5.28
N ASP A 99 -17.36 8.58 -6.29
CA ASP A 99 -17.78 8.51 -7.69
C ASP A 99 -17.69 7.06 -8.20
N PRO A 100 -18.83 6.38 -8.43
CA PRO A 100 -18.84 4.98 -8.88
C PRO A 100 -18.30 4.80 -10.31
N ARG A 101 -18.11 5.89 -11.07
CA ARG A 101 -17.47 5.84 -12.38
C ARG A 101 -15.96 5.72 -12.28
N TRP A 102 -15.37 6.12 -11.14
CA TRP A 102 -13.92 6.04 -10.95
C TRP A 102 -13.48 4.58 -10.80
N PRO A 103 -12.63 4.08 -11.72
CA PRO A 103 -12.34 2.64 -11.83
C PRO A 103 -11.50 2.08 -10.67
N ARG A 104 -10.96 2.92 -9.79
CA ARG A 104 -10.20 2.51 -8.61
C ARG A 104 -10.98 2.69 -7.29
N MET A 105 -12.27 2.94 -7.37
CA MET A 105 -13.13 3.10 -6.19
C MET A 105 -13.02 1.92 -5.22
N TRP A 106 -12.86 0.71 -5.75
CA TRP A 106 -12.75 -0.53 -4.99
C TRP A 106 -11.48 -0.64 -4.11
N GLU A 107 -10.45 0.16 -4.39
CA GLU A 107 -9.24 0.20 -3.55
C GLU A 107 -9.45 0.99 -2.26
N SER A 108 -10.43 1.91 -2.23
CA SER A 108 -10.75 2.75 -1.08
C SER A 108 -11.54 2.00 0.00
N TYR A 109 -11.58 2.57 1.20
CA TYR A 109 -12.44 2.01 2.28
C TYR A 109 -13.89 2.52 2.24
N GLY A 110 -14.30 3.18 1.16
CA GLY A 110 -15.65 3.70 0.95
C GLY A 110 -15.71 5.22 0.83
N GLU A 111 -16.93 5.76 0.93
CA GLU A 111 -17.18 7.20 0.72
C GLU A 111 -17.12 8.05 1.99
N ASP A 112 -17.19 7.42 3.17
CA ASP A 112 -17.21 8.10 4.45
C ASP A 112 -15.80 8.41 4.94
N THR A 113 -15.55 9.68 5.29
CA THR A 113 -14.23 10.16 5.73
C THR A 113 -13.80 9.58 7.06
N TYR A 114 -14.74 9.37 7.99
CA TYR A 114 -14.42 8.80 9.30
C TYR A 114 -14.02 7.33 9.17
N VAL A 115 -14.79 6.55 8.42
CA VAL A 115 -14.48 5.12 8.15
C VAL A 115 -13.12 5.00 7.49
N ASN A 116 -12.86 5.78 6.42
CA ASN A 116 -11.54 5.80 5.76
C ASN A 116 -10.41 6.11 6.74
N SER A 117 -10.57 7.15 7.56
CA SER A 117 -9.57 7.53 8.57
C SER A 117 -9.29 6.40 9.56
N GLN A 118 -10.33 5.78 10.11
CA GLN A 118 -10.18 4.70 11.09
C GLN A 118 -9.54 3.44 10.49
N MET A 119 -9.92 3.08 9.27
CA MET A 119 -9.34 1.94 8.57
C MET A 119 -7.88 2.21 8.17
N ALA A 120 -7.58 3.43 7.74
CA ALA A 120 -6.21 3.82 7.39
C ALA A 120 -5.27 3.79 8.59
N VAL A 121 -5.69 4.31 9.75
CA VAL A 121 -4.91 4.22 11.00
C VAL A 121 -4.64 2.78 11.35
N ALA A 122 -5.67 1.92 11.33
CA ALA A 122 -5.53 0.49 11.60
C ALA A 122 -4.55 -0.18 10.61
N SER A 123 -4.64 0.18 9.33
CA SER A 123 -3.76 -0.35 8.28
C SER A 123 -2.31 0.07 8.48
N VAL A 124 -2.06 1.36 8.74
CA VAL A 124 -0.69 1.87 8.99
C VAL A 124 -0.07 1.19 10.22
N LEU A 125 -0.81 1.07 11.32
CA LEU A 125 -0.34 0.35 12.50
C LEU A 125 -0.04 -1.13 12.22
N GLY A 126 -0.81 -1.76 11.35
CA GLY A 126 -0.54 -3.13 10.90
C GLY A 126 0.71 -3.23 10.02
N PHE A 127 0.94 -2.29 9.11
CA PHE A 127 2.12 -2.28 8.25
C PHE A 127 3.40 -1.90 8.99
N GLN A 128 3.37 -0.87 9.84
CA GLN A 128 4.57 -0.29 10.47
C GLN A 128 4.82 -0.73 11.90
N GLY A 129 3.82 -1.34 12.58
CA GLY A 129 3.86 -1.58 14.01
C GLY A 129 3.47 -0.33 14.81
N GLU A 130 3.62 -0.40 16.14
CA GLU A 130 3.20 0.67 17.06
C GLU A 130 4.30 1.70 17.36
N ASP A 131 5.57 1.33 17.15
CA ASP A 131 6.68 2.25 17.40
C ASP A 131 6.85 3.22 16.20
N PRO A 132 6.55 4.52 16.38
CA PRO A 132 6.64 5.49 15.28
C PRO A 132 8.09 5.75 14.82
N ASN A 133 9.09 5.34 15.60
CA ASN A 133 10.49 5.59 15.32
C ASN A 133 11.20 4.40 14.68
N ARG A 134 10.50 3.26 14.56
CA ARG A 134 11.13 2.03 14.10
C ARG A 134 10.17 1.15 13.29
N VAL A 135 10.60 0.78 12.10
CA VAL A 135 10.03 -0.35 11.35
C VAL A 135 10.96 -1.54 11.54
N ASP A 136 10.49 -2.58 12.22
CA ASP A 136 11.28 -3.76 12.55
C ASP A 136 11.37 -4.76 11.40
N ASP A 137 11.85 -5.98 11.70
CA ASP A 137 12.08 -7.04 10.72
C ASP A 137 10.80 -7.79 10.29
N ARG A 138 9.65 -7.47 10.88
CA ARG A 138 8.32 -8.04 10.54
C ARG A 138 7.40 -7.04 9.86
N HIS A 139 7.77 -5.78 9.86
CA HIS A 139 6.97 -4.66 9.36
C HIS A 139 7.62 -4.01 8.14
N VAL A 140 6.83 -3.22 7.43
CA VAL A 140 7.24 -2.42 6.27
C VAL A 140 6.80 -0.98 6.44
N ALA A 141 7.52 -0.05 5.85
CA ALA A 141 7.07 1.33 5.79
C ALA A 141 5.78 1.41 4.97
N ALA A 142 4.78 2.10 5.49
CA ALA A 142 3.54 2.40 4.77
C ALA A 142 3.69 3.70 3.97
N CYS A 143 2.90 3.84 2.91
CA CYS A 143 2.80 5.06 2.12
C CYS A 143 1.35 5.34 1.80
N ILE A 144 0.79 6.33 2.50
CA ILE A 144 -0.57 6.80 2.24
C ILE A 144 -0.65 7.35 0.82
N LYS A 145 -1.67 6.94 0.07
CA LYS A 145 -1.91 7.43 -1.29
C LYS A 145 -3.41 7.61 -1.57
N HIS A 146 -3.82 8.43 -2.53
CA HIS A 146 -3.01 9.30 -3.37
C HIS A 146 -3.29 10.76 -2.98
N PHE A 147 -2.38 11.41 -2.39
CA PHE A 147 -2.55 12.80 -1.93
C PHE A 147 -2.51 13.75 -3.14
N MET A 148 -3.59 14.51 -3.43
CA MET A 148 -4.94 14.37 -2.87
C MET A 148 -5.98 14.63 -3.96
N ALA A 149 -7.26 14.28 -3.66
CA ALA A 149 -8.39 14.47 -4.58
C ALA A 149 -8.38 13.55 -5.82
N TYR A 150 -7.58 12.49 -5.81
CA TYR A 150 -7.48 11.56 -6.92
C TYR A 150 -8.76 10.74 -7.15
N GLY A 151 -9.51 10.45 -6.08
CA GLY A 151 -10.79 9.72 -6.14
C GLY A 151 -11.99 10.54 -6.61
N VAL A 152 -11.80 11.82 -7.01
CA VAL A 152 -12.88 12.70 -7.49
C VAL A 152 -12.54 13.36 -8.83
N PRO A 153 -12.21 12.58 -9.86
CA PRO A 153 -11.92 13.12 -11.18
C PRO A 153 -13.19 13.68 -11.84
N VAL A 154 -13.11 14.85 -12.46
CA VAL A 154 -14.25 15.50 -13.12
C VAL A 154 -14.91 14.61 -14.17
N SER A 155 -14.10 13.85 -14.90
CA SER A 155 -14.58 12.93 -15.94
C SER A 155 -15.09 11.58 -15.42
N GLY A 156 -14.80 11.23 -14.17
CA GLY A 156 -14.97 9.89 -13.63
C GLY A 156 -13.93 8.87 -14.11
N LYS A 157 -13.01 9.25 -14.97
CA LYS A 157 -11.96 8.36 -15.51
C LYS A 157 -10.69 8.45 -14.68
N ASP A 158 -9.94 7.36 -14.68
CA ASP A 158 -8.65 7.28 -13.99
C ASP A 158 -7.64 8.29 -14.57
N ARG A 159 -6.77 8.82 -13.69
CA ARG A 159 -5.65 9.71 -14.05
C ARG A 159 -6.06 10.93 -14.88
N THR A 160 -7.24 11.48 -14.58
CA THR A 160 -7.74 12.70 -15.22
C THR A 160 -7.87 13.83 -14.19
N PRO A 161 -7.96 15.10 -14.65
CA PRO A 161 -7.99 16.23 -13.74
C PRO A 161 -9.12 16.16 -12.71
N SER A 162 -8.80 16.52 -11.47
CA SER A 162 -9.75 16.73 -10.39
C SER A 162 -9.97 18.21 -10.17
N SER A 163 -11.22 18.59 -9.87
CA SER A 163 -11.57 19.97 -9.50
C SER A 163 -12.45 19.89 -8.26
N VAL A 164 -11.87 20.24 -7.12
CA VAL A 164 -12.57 20.22 -5.82
C VAL A 164 -12.44 21.58 -5.15
N THR A 165 -13.53 22.03 -4.56
CA THR A 165 -13.53 23.27 -3.80
C THR A 165 -12.82 23.07 -2.45
N ARG A 166 -12.29 24.16 -1.89
CA ARG A 166 -11.64 24.13 -0.58
C ARG A 166 -12.57 23.58 0.53
N ASN A 167 -13.88 23.82 0.43
CA ASN A 167 -14.85 23.32 1.40
C ASN A 167 -15.05 21.80 1.33
N VAL A 168 -14.82 21.21 0.16
CA VAL A 168 -14.89 19.74 -0.03
C VAL A 168 -13.61 19.05 0.45
N LEU A 169 -12.47 19.78 0.43
CA LEU A 169 -11.19 19.26 0.91
C LEU A 169 -11.01 19.32 2.44
N ARG A 170 -11.86 20.04 3.15
CA ARG A 170 -11.87 20.19 4.61
C ARG A 170 -12.84 19.24 5.27
#